data_ee627da2a78e2f92da733ab4bf454be3
#
_entry.id   ee627da2a78e2f92da733ab4bf454be3
#
_cell.length_a   1.000
_cell.length_b   1.000
_cell.length_c   1.000
_cell.angle_alpha   90.00
_cell.angle_beta   90.00
_cell.angle_gamma   90.00
#
_symmetry.space_group_name_H-M   'P 1'
#
loop_
_entity.id
_entity.type
_entity.pdbx_description
1 polymer ?
#
loop_
_entity_poly.entity_id
_entity_poly.type
_entity_poly.pdbx_seq_one_letter_code
_entity_poly.pdbx_strand_id
1 'polypeptide(L)'
;MRFLSLFLVFYVVFVEAKSAKTEHAEIIIIGEKNIINKPGIIELGYKFTLTPGWHTYWVNPGDSGGPPIFEFNSPPGWEIKNNVWPGPQKIEYPPLMTFGYVDEVVFPFKLEIENLNDQETEITTKFLVCDDICVPEEATLVLKLKNQILNIEERPKELRKWRNLVPIRAPPETLVSSVGTCLLYTSPSPRD
;
A
#
# COMPACT_ATOMS: atom_id res chain seq x y z
N MET A 1 -38.78 -0.32 51.30
CA MET A 1 -38.59 0.10 49.91
C MET A 1 -37.15 -0.24 49.51
N ARG A 2 -36.96 -1.28 48.66
CA ARG A 2 -35.65 -1.68 48.18
C ARG A 2 -35.47 -1.07 46.79
N PHE A 3 -34.55 -0.11 46.67
CA PHE A 3 -34.15 0.43 45.35
C PHE A 3 -33.24 -0.59 44.65
N LEU A 4 -33.77 -1.17 43.59
CA LEU A 4 -32.99 -2.03 42.68
C LEU A 4 -32.27 -1.11 41.70
N SER A 5 -30.98 -0.88 41.93
CA SER A 5 -30.11 -0.12 41.02
C SER A 5 -29.80 -0.97 39.80
N LEU A 6 -30.38 -0.63 38.66
CA LEU A 6 -30.13 -1.29 37.38
C LEU A 6 -28.82 -0.74 36.80
N PHE A 7 -27.73 -1.49 36.98
CA PHE A 7 -26.45 -1.20 36.32
C PHE A 7 -26.56 -1.54 34.83
N LEU A 8 -26.70 -0.52 33.99
CA LEU A 8 -26.63 -0.65 32.54
C LEU A 8 -25.17 -0.82 32.14
N VAL A 9 -24.74 -2.06 31.87
CA VAL A 9 -23.41 -2.35 31.33
C VAL A 9 -23.44 -1.98 29.85
N PHE A 10 -22.83 -0.85 29.51
CA PHE A 10 -22.56 -0.50 28.11
C PHE A 10 -21.44 -1.43 27.59
N TYR A 11 -21.85 -2.38 26.79
CA TYR A 11 -20.91 -3.18 25.98
C TYR A 11 -20.42 -2.29 24.84
N VAL A 12 -19.20 -1.76 24.98
CA VAL A 12 -18.51 -1.10 23.85
C VAL A 12 -18.07 -2.21 22.90
N VAL A 13 -18.80 -2.43 21.84
CA VAL A 13 -18.38 -3.29 20.74
C VAL A 13 -17.29 -2.53 19.99
N PHE A 14 -16.03 -2.88 20.23
CA PHE A 14 -14.93 -2.45 19.36
C PHE A 14 -15.14 -3.12 18.00
N VAL A 15 -15.65 -2.38 17.05
CA VAL A 15 -15.62 -2.76 15.63
C VAL A 15 -14.18 -2.58 15.18
N GLU A 16 -13.44 -3.68 15.01
CA GLU A 16 -12.13 -3.65 14.38
C GLU A 16 -12.32 -3.14 12.94
N ALA A 17 -11.85 -1.94 12.68
CA ALA A 17 -11.96 -1.32 11.37
C ALA A 17 -11.04 -2.06 10.39
N LYS A 18 -11.62 -2.71 9.38
CA LYS A 18 -10.87 -3.31 8.26
C LYS A 18 -10.32 -2.25 7.31
N SER A 19 -10.67 -1.00 7.48
CA SER A 19 -10.22 0.15 6.69
C SER A 19 -9.78 1.30 7.58
N ALA A 20 -8.82 2.06 7.11
CA ALA A 20 -8.44 3.35 7.68
C ALA A 20 -8.86 4.45 6.71
N LYS A 21 -9.57 5.45 7.22
CA LYS A 21 -10.07 6.59 6.43
C LYS A 21 -9.37 7.86 6.89
N THR A 22 -8.96 8.65 5.91
CA THR A 22 -8.48 10.00 6.07
C THR A 22 -9.44 10.98 5.39
N GLU A 23 -9.08 12.22 5.23
CA GLU A 23 -9.94 13.21 4.56
C GLU A 23 -10.11 12.89 3.06
N HIS A 24 -9.03 12.43 2.41
CA HIS A 24 -9.00 12.24 0.95
C HIS A 24 -8.71 10.80 0.51
N ALA A 25 -8.55 9.86 1.45
CA ALA A 25 -8.27 8.47 1.12
C ALA A 25 -8.96 7.47 2.05
N GLU A 26 -9.27 6.30 1.50
CA GLU A 26 -9.58 5.10 2.26
C GLU A 26 -8.53 4.03 1.93
N ILE A 27 -7.94 3.42 2.96
CA ILE A 27 -6.92 2.38 2.82
C ILE A 27 -7.44 1.09 3.42
N ILE A 28 -7.32 -0.02 2.67
CA ILE A 28 -7.62 -1.38 3.14
C ILE A 28 -6.48 -2.31 2.78
N ILE A 29 -6.39 -3.46 3.47
CA ILE A 29 -5.50 -4.54 3.06
C ILE A 29 -6.33 -5.59 2.32
N ILE A 30 -5.87 -5.93 1.11
CA ILE A 30 -6.48 -6.96 0.28
C ILE A 30 -5.53 -8.14 0.09
N GLY A 31 -6.08 -9.32 -0.18
CA GLY A 31 -5.31 -10.52 -0.44
C GLY A 31 -6.06 -11.52 -1.31
N GLU A 32 -5.39 -12.64 -1.63
CA GLU A 32 -6.02 -13.72 -2.38
C GLU A 32 -6.98 -14.54 -1.51
N LYS A 33 -6.59 -14.80 -0.27
CA LYS A 33 -7.34 -15.55 0.73
C LYS A 33 -7.05 -15.01 2.12
N ASN A 34 -8.05 -15.05 2.97
CA ASN A 34 -7.89 -14.67 4.37
C ASN A 34 -7.56 -15.85 5.29
N ILE A 35 -7.76 -17.10 4.86
CA ILE A 35 -7.45 -18.31 5.62
C ILE A 35 -6.01 -18.73 5.35
N ILE A 36 -5.20 -18.79 6.40
CA ILE A 36 -3.78 -19.15 6.38
C ILE A 36 -3.59 -20.50 7.10
N ASN A 37 -3.53 -21.57 6.33
CA ASN A 37 -3.48 -22.94 6.86
C ASN A 37 -2.07 -23.44 7.22
N LYS A 38 -1.03 -22.74 6.76
CA LYS A 38 0.38 -23.12 6.98
C LYS A 38 1.27 -21.87 6.94
N PRO A 39 2.41 -21.91 7.64
CA PRO A 39 3.44 -20.89 7.52
C PRO A 39 3.92 -20.75 6.07
N GLY A 40 4.40 -19.56 5.71
CA GLY A 40 4.92 -19.28 4.39
C GLY A 40 4.73 -17.83 3.97
N ILE A 41 4.99 -17.58 2.69
CA ILE A 41 4.86 -16.26 2.09
C ILE A 41 3.46 -16.11 1.49
N ILE A 42 2.77 -15.04 1.88
CA ILE A 42 1.48 -14.65 1.32
C ILE A 42 1.60 -13.32 0.59
N GLU A 43 0.81 -13.15 -0.46
CA GLU A 43 0.73 -11.92 -1.23
C GLU A 43 -0.46 -11.09 -0.78
N LEU A 44 -0.19 -9.86 -0.42
CA LEU A 44 -1.17 -8.87 0.05
C LEU A 44 -0.99 -7.57 -0.75
N GLY A 45 -1.89 -6.62 -0.55
CA GLY A 45 -1.77 -5.30 -1.15
C GLY A 45 -2.41 -4.22 -0.27
N TYR A 46 -1.75 -3.07 -0.19
CA TYR A 46 -2.37 -1.85 0.34
C TYR A 46 -3.20 -1.25 -0.79
N LYS A 47 -4.51 -1.32 -0.68
CA LYS A 47 -5.42 -0.65 -1.61
C LYS A 47 -5.75 0.72 -1.08
N PHE A 48 -5.41 1.72 -1.87
CA PHE A 48 -5.82 3.11 -1.70
C PHE A 48 -6.99 3.39 -2.63
N THR A 49 -8.04 3.97 -2.09
CA THR A 49 -9.13 4.59 -2.83
C THR A 49 -9.13 6.06 -2.47
N LEU A 50 -8.84 6.91 -3.43
CA LEU A 50 -8.70 8.35 -3.24
C LEU A 50 -10.03 9.05 -3.54
N THR A 51 -10.22 10.24 -3.01
CA THR A 51 -11.30 11.12 -3.44
C THR A 51 -11.17 11.37 -4.95
N PRO A 52 -12.28 11.34 -5.73
CA PRO A 52 -12.21 11.53 -7.18
C PRO A 52 -11.44 12.79 -7.59
N GLY A 53 -10.50 12.64 -8.54
CA GLY A 53 -9.61 13.69 -9.00
C GLY A 53 -8.32 13.84 -8.21
N TRP A 54 -8.28 13.31 -6.98
CA TRP A 54 -7.07 13.30 -6.17
C TRP A 54 -6.10 12.21 -6.62
N HIS A 55 -4.79 12.47 -6.41
CA HIS A 55 -3.74 11.53 -6.78
C HIS A 55 -2.73 11.35 -5.64
N THR A 56 -2.04 10.22 -5.65
CA THR A 56 -0.86 9.94 -4.82
C THR A 56 0.31 9.54 -5.72
N TYR A 57 1.49 9.35 -5.15
CA TYR A 57 2.74 9.35 -5.89
C TYR A 57 3.36 7.97 -6.07
N TRP A 58 4.11 7.83 -7.16
CA TRP A 58 4.98 6.68 -7.40
C TRP A 58 6.30 6.81 -6.63
N VAL A 59 7.08 5.72 -6.58
CA VAL A 59 8.40 5.70 -5.90
C VAL A 59 9.36 6.78 -6.42
N ASN A 60 9.27 7.13 -7.69
CA ASN A 60 9.95 8.29 -8.28
C ASN A 60 8.90 9.27 -8.79
N PRO A 61 8.49 10.24 -7.98
CA PRO A 61 7.33 11.08 -8.28
C PRO A 61 7.57 12.11 -9.40
N GLY A 62 8.81 12.34 -9.81
CA GLY A 62 9.16 13.38 -10.79
C GLY A 62 9.44 14.73 -10.13
N ASP A 63 8.81 15.79 -10.65
CA ASP A 63 9.14 17.18 -10.26
C ASP A 63 8.50 17.60 -8.92
N SER A 64 7.51 16.87 -8.43
CA SER A 64 6.81 17.22 -7.18
C SER A 64 6.30 16.01 -6.43
N GLY A 65 6.03 16.19 -5.13
CA GLY A 65 5.45 15.20 -4.26
C GLY A 65 6.45 14.21 -3.67
N GLY A 66 5.93 13.11 -3.10
CA GLY A 66 6.71 12.06 -2.48
C GLY A 66 5.93 10.75 -2.36
N PRO A 67 6.60 9.60 -2.44
CA PRO A 67 5.94 8.31 -2.38
C PRO A 67 5.35 8.03 -1.00
N PRO A 68 4.28 7.22 -0.91
CA PRO A 68 3.83 6.65 0.35
C PRO A 68 4.93 5.89 1.09
N ILE A 69 4.97 6.06 2.41
CA ILE A 69 5.88 5.35 3.32
C ILE A 69 5.05 4.39 4.16
N PHE A 70 5.43 3.12 4.16
CA PHE A 70 4.77 2.07 4.93
C PHE A 70 5.65 1.66 6.10
N GLU A 71 5.19 1.93 7.32
CA GLU A 71 5.86 1.55 8.57
C GLU A 71 5.16 0.32 9.14
N PHE A 72 5.87 -0.78 9.23
CA PHE A 72 5.38 -2.05 9.72
C PHE A 72 6.09 -2.45 11.01
N ASN A 73 5.35 -2.54 12.09
CA ASN A 73 5.89 -2.99 13.37
C ASN A 73 5.81 -4.51 13.47
N SER A 74 6.79 -5.20 12.88
CA SER A 74 6.79 -6.67 12.74
C SER A 74 6.71 -7.38 14.09
N PRO A 75 5.65 -8.14 14.36
CA PRO A 75 5.63 -9.05 15.49
C PRO A 75 6.56 -10.24 15.22
N PRO A 76 6.96 -11.01 16.25
CA PRO A 76 7.85 -12.16 16.09
C PRO A 76 7.34 -13.15 15.05
N GLY A 77 8.17 -13.48 14.06
CA GLY A 77 7.85 -14.42 12.99
C GLY A 77 7.00 -13.83 11.84
N TRP A 78 6.87 -12.51 11.77
CA TRP A 78 6.30 -11.83 10.61
C TRP A 78 7.33 -10.89 9.99
N GLU A 79 7.46 -10.93 8.68
CA GLU A 79 8.38 -10.06 7.95
C GLU A 79 7.80 -9.62 6.60
N ILE A 80 7.80 -8.31 6.33
CA ILE A 80 7.52 -7.81 4.98
C ILE A 80 8.77 -7.96 4.13
N LYS A 81 8.69 -8.77 3.07
CA LYS A 81 9.81 -9.07 2.17
C LYS A 81 9.97 -8.02 1.07
N ASN A 82 8.90 -7.59 0.45
CA ASN A 82 8.94 -6.65 -0.67
C ASN A 82 7.70 -5.79 -0.69
N ASN A 83 7.89 -4.48 -0.77
CA ASN A 83 6.90 -3.55 -1.29
C ASN A 83 7.21 -3.28 -2.76
N VAL A 84 6.26 -3.47 -3.65
CA VAL A 84 6.45 -3.24 -5.07
C VAL A 84 5.49 -2.18 -5.58
N TRP A 85 5.92 -1.47 -6.61
CA TRP A 85 5.24 -0.29 -7.12
C TRP A 85 4.71 -0.59 -8.53
N PRO A 86 3.40 -0.58 -8.75
CA PRO A 86 2.83 -0.67 -10.11
C PRO A 86 3.34 0.46 -11.00
N GLY A 87 3.30 0.27 -12.31
CA GLY A 87 3.63 1.33 -13.25
C GLY A 87 2.71 2.54 -13.07
N PRO A 88 3.25 3.74 -12.92
CA PRO A 88 2.48 4.94 -12.65
C PRO A 88 1.80 5.49 -13.91
N GLN A 89 0.88 6.41 -13.70
CA GLN A 89 0.39 7.32 -14.73
C GLN A 89 1.24 8.60 -14.73
N LYS A 90 1.36 9.23 -15.90
CA LYS A 90 1.87 10.58 -16.02
C LYS A 90 0.76 11.56 -15.64
N ILE A 91 1.02 12.41 -14.66
CA ILE A 91 0.12 13.46 -14.19
C ILE A 91 0.72 14.80 -14.61
N GLU A 92 0.03 15.52 -15.51
CA GLU A 92 0.51 16.77 -16.07
C GLU A 92 0.01 17.95 -15.23
N TYR A 93 0.93 18.70 -14.67
CA TYR A 93 0.66 19.96 -13.97
C TYR A 93 1.70 20.99 -14.42
N PRO A 94 1.53 21.58 -15.63
CA PRO A 94 2.55 22.45 -16.23
C PRO A 94 2.99 23.60 -15.32
N PRO A 95 4.31 23.89 -15.20
CA PRO A 95 5.42 23.28 -15.95
C PRO A 95 5.93 21.94 -15.36
N LEU A 96 5.31 21.42 -14.29
CA LEU A 96 5.74 20.22 -13.58
C LEU A 96 5.21 18.95 -14.26
N MET A 97 5.99 17.89 -14.14
CA MET A 97 5.61 16.55 -14.57
C MET A 97 5.75 15.60 -13.39
N THR A 98 4.66 14.92 -13.05
CA THR A 98 4.58 14.06 -11.91
C THR A 98 4.17 12.64 -12.33
N PHE A 99 4.61 11.64 -11.58
CA PHE A 99 4.27 10.25 -11.78
C PHE A 99 3.57 9.71 -10.53
N GLY A 100 2.38 9.17 -10.70
CA GLY A 100 1.56 8.73 -9.58
C GLY A 100 0.33 7.94 -10.01
N TYR A 101 -0.68 7.95 -9.17
CA TYR A 101 -1.91 7.19 -9.33
C TYR A 101 -3.10 8.06 -9.00
N VAL A 102 -4.08 8.10 -9.90
CA VAL A 102 -5.33 8.85 -9.74
C VAL A 102 -6.43 7.89 -9.34
N ASP A 103 -7.32 8.32 -8.44
CA ASP A 103 -8.49 7.63 -7.92
C ASP A 103 -8.20 6.36 -7.12
N GLU A 104 -7.45 5.39 -7.65
CA GLU A 104 -7.13 4.15 -6.93
C GLU A 104 -5.75 3.60 -7.27
N VAL A 105 -5.16 2.90 -6.31
CA VAL A 105 -3.97 2.06 -6.52
C VAL A 105 -3.92 0.93 -5.51
N VAL A 106 -3.33 -0.19 -5.90
CA VAL A 106 -2.92 -1.25 -4.97
C VAL A 106 -1.41 -1.38 -5.02
N PHE A 107 -0.75 -1.25 -3.87
CA PHE A 107 0.68 -1.52 -3.70
C PHE A 107 0.87 -2.95 -3.21
N PRO A 108 1.25 -3.90 -4.07
CA PRO A 108 1.46 -5.28 -3.67
C PRO A 108 2.66 -5.42 -2.74
N PHE A 109 2.54 -6.29 -1.75
CA PHE A 109 3.64 -6.68 -0.88
C PHE A 109 3.58 -8.15 -0.51
N LYS A 110 4.70 -8.70 -0.06
CA LYS A 110 4.80 -10.07 0.43
C LYS A 110 5.03 -10.07 1.93
N LEU A 111 4.18 -10.78 2.65
CA LEU A 111 4.31 -11.03 4.08
C LEU A 111 4.72 -12.49 4.30
N GLU A 112 5.87 -12.70 4.92
CA GLU A 112 6.26 -14.00 5.43
C GLU A 112 5.73 -14.18 6.83
N ILE A 113 5.09 -15.33 7.08
CA ILE A 113 4.54 -15.75 8.36
C ILE A 113 5.21 -17.07 8.75
N GLU A 114 6.03 -17.07 9.79
CA GLU A 114 6.76 -18.25 10.27
C GLU A 114 5.93 -19.16 11.19
N ASN A 115 4.93 -18.59 11.85
CA ASN A 115 4.05 -19.33 12.74
C ASN A 115 2.60 -18.81 12.65
N LEU A 116 1.62 -19.65 13.04
CA LEU A 116 0.20 -19.34 12.97
C LEU A 116 -0.40 -18.96 14.33
N ASN A 117 0.41 -18.47 15.24
CA ASN A 117 -0.07 -17.97 16.52
C ASN A 117 -0.98 -16.74 16.30
N ASP A 118 -1.99 -16.61 17.15
CA ASP A 118 -2.82 -15.41 17.16
C ASP A 118 -1.96 -14.21 17.52
N GLN A 119 -1.89 -13.23 16.62
CA GLN A 119 -1.11 -12.01 16.81
C GLN A 119 -1.61 -10.89 15.90
N GLU A 120 -1.21 -9.67 16.21
CA GLU A 120 -1.59 -8.48 15.46
C GLU A 120 -0.43 -7.51 15.36
N THR A 121 -0.49 -6.63 14.38
CA THR A 121 0.46 -5.55 14.16
C THR A 121 -0.22 -4.33 13.57
N GLU A 122 0.35 -3.18 13.87
CA GLU A 122 -0.04 -1.94 13.24
C GLU A 122 0.81 -1.68 11.99
N ILE A 123 0.15 -1.19 10.96
CA ILE A 123 0.79 -0.71 9.74
C ILE A 123 0.41 0.76 9.60
N THR A 124 1.37 1.63 9.78
CA THR A 124 1.18 3.07 9.59
C THR A 124 1.65 3.47 8.20
N THR A 125 0.81 4.18 7.49
CA THR A 125 1.10 4.68 6.15
C THR A 125 1.06 6.20 6.16
N LYS A 126 2.17 6.83 5.78
CA LYS A 126 2.31 8.28 5.59
C LYS A 126 2.39 8.57 4.11
N PHE A 127 1.58 9.46 3.62
CA PHE A 127 1.49 9.72 2.18
C PHE A 127 1.04 11.15 1.89
N LEU A 128 1.30 11.58 0.65
CA LEU A 128 0.76 12.82 0.12
C LEU A 128 -0.41 12.50 -0.80
N VAL A 129 -1.49 13.24 -0.65
CA VAL A 129 -2.59 13.31 -1.62
C VAL A 129 -2.68 14.72 -2.16
N CYS A 130 -2.84 14.84 -3.47
CA CYS A 130 -2.82 16.13 -4.14
C CYS A 130 -3.92 16.22 -5.18
N ASP A 131 -4.46 17.44 -5.30
CA ASP A 131 -5.23 17.94 -6.42
C ASP A 131 -4.56 19.28 -6.80
N ASP A 132 -5.13 20.44 -6.53
CA ASP A 132 -4.48 21.76 -6.67
C ASP A 132 -3.44 22.01 -5.55
N ILE A 133 -3.64 21.40 -4.41
CA ILE A 133 -2.73 21.45 -3.25
C ILE A 133 -2.35 20.02 -2.80
N CYS A 134 -1.18 19.92 -2.16
CA CYS A 134 -0.74 18.66 -1.57
C CYS A 134 -0.98 18.66 -0.06
N VAL A 135 -1.68 17.64 0.42
CA VAL A 135 -2.00 17.43 1.83
C VAL A 135 -1.28 16.18 2.33
N PRO A 136 -0.46 16.29 3.38
CA PRO A 136 0.10 15.12 4.03
C PRO A 136 -0.98 14.43 4.88
N GLU A 137 -1.13 13.14 4.69
CA GLU A 137 -2.07 12.30 5.44
C GLU A 137 -1.38 11.09 6.05
N GLU A 138 -1.95 10.59 7.11
CA GLU A 138 -1.47 9.40 7.80
C GLU A 138 -2.65 8.50 8.16
N ALA A 139 -2.49 7.19 7.92
CA ALA A 139 -3.49 6.19 8.23
C ALA A 139 -2.83 4.99 8.90
N THR A 140 -3.46 4.45 9.95
CA THR A 140 -3.00 3.24 10.63
C THR A 140 -4.05 2.13 10.48
N LEU A 141 -3.59 0.97 10.03
CA LEU A 141 -4.36 -0.26 9.89
C LEU A 141 -3.84 -1.30 10.88
N VAL A 142 -4.73 -2.10 11.44
CA VAL A 142 -4.35 -3.26 12.25
C VAL A 142 -4.46 -4.51 11.39
N LEU A 143 -3.33 -5.18 11.14
CA LEU A 143 -3.29 -6.49 10.51
C LEU A 143 -3.26 -7.55 11.60
N LYS A 144 -4.27 -8.43 11.61
CA LYS A 144 -4.48 -9.42 12.66
C LYS A 144 -4.69 -10.81 12.10
N LEU A 145 -3.95 -11.76 12.63
CA LEU A 145 -4.20 -13.21 12.47
C LEU A 145 -4.84 -13.74 13.73
N LYS A 146 -6.03 -14.31 13.59
CA LYS A 146 -6.74 -14.96 14.68
C LYS A 146 -7.41 -16.25 14.20
N ASN A 147 -7.17 -17.35 14.90
CA ASN A 147 -7.68 -18.67 14.50
C ASN A 147 -7.36 -18.98 13.01
N GLN A 148 -6.16 -18.67 12.55
CA GLN A 148 -5.72 -18.84 11.16
C GLN A 148 -6.49 -17.97 10.14
N ILE A 149 -7.24 -16.97 10.59
CA ILE A 149 -7.95 -16.02 9.73
C ILE A 149 -7.27 -14.66 9.83
N LEU A 150 -6.83 -14.15 8.69
CA LEU A 150 -6.29 -12.80 8.56
C LEU A 150 -7.42 -11.81 8.28
N ASN A 151 -7.44 -10.68 8.96
CA ASN A 151 -8.49 -9.66 8.85
C ASN A 151 -8.36 -8.77 7.61
N ILE A 152 -8.27 -9.37 6.44
CA ILE A 152 -8.15 -8.70 5.15
C ILE A 152 -9.41 -8.86 4.30
N GLU A 153 -9.51 -8.09 3.21
CA GLU A 153 -10.52 -8.32 2.18
C GLU A 153 -10.00 -9.26 1.09
N GLU A 154 -10.79 -10.28 0.75
CA GLU A 154 -10.46 -11.18 -0.35
C GLU A 154 -10.78 -10.55 -1.69
N ARG A 155 -9.75 -10.07 -2.40
CA ARG A 155 -9.85 -9.46 -3.72
C ARG A 155 -8.78 -9.98 -4.70
N PRO A 156 -8.79 -11.30 -4.98
CA PRO A 156 -7.70 -11.93 -5.74
C PRO A 156 -7.55 -11.39 -7.17
N LYS A 157 -8.65 -11.02 -7.83
CA LYS A 157 -8.59 -10.47 -9.19
C LYS A 157 -7.98 -9.08 -9.21
N GLU A 158 -8.33 -8.26 -8.23
CA GLU A 158 -7.83 -6.89 -8.09
C GLU A 158 -6.33 -6.89 -7.75
N LEU A 159 -5.92 -7.69 -6.77
CA LEU A 159 -4.52 -7.84 -6.40
C LEU A 159 -3.67 -8.28 -7.60
N ARG A 160 -4.13 -9.29 -8.37
CA ARG A 160 -3.41 -9.75 -9.56
C ARG A 160 -3.34 -8.70 -10.67
N LYS A 161 -4.43 -7.92 -10.88
CA LYS A 161 -4.43 -6.81 -11.83
C LYS A 161 -3.26 -5.86 -11.55
N TRP A 162 -3.15 -5.39 -10.31
CA TRP A 162 -2.13 -4.43 -9.93
C TRP A 162 -0.72 -5.02 -9.86
N ARG A 163 -0.58 -6.29 -9.43
CA ARG A 163 0.69 -7.00 -9.47
C ARG A 163 1.25 -7.09 -10.89
N ASN A 164 0.40 -7.34 -11.88
CA ASN A 164 0.81 -7.43 -13.29
C ASN A 164 1.24 -6.08 -13.88
N LEU A 165 0.92 -4.97 -13.24
CA LEU A 165 1.38 -3.63 -13.62
C LEU A 165 2.74 -3.28 -12.99
N VAL A 166 3.28 -4.12 -12.11
CA VAL A 166 4.62 -3.90 -11.53
C VAL A 166 5.68 -4.08 -12.61
N PRO A 167 6.56 -3.08 -12.87
CA PRO A 167 7.61 -3.21 -13.87
C PRO A 167 8.55 -4.37 -13.57
N ILE A 168 8.80 -5.22 -14.56
CA ILE A 168 9.82 -6.27 -14.47
C ILE A 168 11.16 -5.67 -14.86
N ARG A 169 12.20 -5.96 -14.09
CA ARG A 169 13.55 -5.59 -14.48
C ARG A 169 13.93 -6.36 -15.73
N ALA A 170 14.11 -5.65 -16.85
CA ALA A 170 14.56 -6.29 -18.08
C ALA A 170 15.96 -6.91 -17.87
N PRO A 171 16.23 -8.13 -18.36
CA PRO A 171 17.58 -8.67 -18.37
C PRO A 171 18.52 -7.72 -19.12
N PRO A 172 19.79 -7.57 -18.68
CA PRO A 172 20.75 -6.67 -19.32
C PRO A 172 20.89 -6.89 -20.84
N GLU A 173 20.72 -8.12 -21.27
CA GLU A 173 20.83 -8.53 -22.68
C GLU A 173 19.70 -7.97 -23.56
N THR A 174 18.54 -7.66 -22.99
CA THR A 174 17.40 -7.08 -23.75
C THR A 174 17.54 -5.58 -23.98
N LEU A 175 18.44 -4.91 -23.27
CA LEU A 175 18.68 -3.47 -23.42
C LEU A 175 19.57 -3.14 -24.61
N VAL A 176 20.20 -4.13 -25.24
CA VAL A 176 21.19 -3.94 -26.32
C VAL A 176 20.59 -4.05 -27.71
N SER A 177 19.39 -4.59 -27.89
CA SER A 177 18.83 -4.91 -29.22
C SER A 177 18.09 -3.78 -29.93
N SER A 178 17.99 -2.59 -29.36
CA SER A 178 17.26 -1.47 -29.97
C SER A 178 18.04 -0.15 -30.00
N VAL A 179 19.35 -0.21 -30.15
CA VAL A 179 20.14 1.00 -30.42
C VAL A 179 20.11 1.33 -31.90
N GLY A 180 18.93 1.69 -32.37
CA GLY A 180 18.83 2.55 -33.52
C GLY A 180 19.09 3.98 -33.04
N THR A 181 20.31 4.51 -33.29
CA THR A 181 20.67 5.95 -33.24
C THR A 181 20.10 6.80 -32.10
N CYS A 182 20.03 6.30 -30.90
CA CYS A 182 19.88 7.15 -29.72
C CYS A 182 21.28 7.51 -29.23
N LEU A 183 21.63 8.79 -29.31
CA LEU A 183 22.85 9.34 -28.71
C LEU A 183 22.79 9.06 -27.19
N LEU A 184 23.60 8.10 -26.74
CA LEU A 184 23.88 7.93 -25.32
C LEU A 184 24.58 9.21 -24.85
N TYR A 185 23.86 10.03 -24.13
CA TYR A 185 24.42 11.21 -23.48
C TYR A 185 25.21 10.72 -22.28
N THR A 186 26.52 10.54 -22.45
CA THR A 186 27.47 10.18 -21.39
C THR A 186 28.20 11.41 -20.86
N SER A 187 27.57 12.57 -20.92
CA SER A 187 28.15 13.76 -20.31
C SER A 187 28.00 13.67 -18.79
N PRO A 188 29.09 13.72 -18.00
CA PRO A 188 28.99 13.82 -16.55
C PRO A 188 28.20 15.08 -16.18
N SER A 189 27.36 14.96 -15.16
CA SER A 189 26.62 16.08 -14.62
C SER A 189 27.59 17.18 -14.17
N PRO A 190 27.31 18.47 -14.45
CA PRO A 190 28.17 19.56 -13.96
C PRO A 190 28.18 19.73 -12.44
N ARG A 191 27.65 18.77 -11.69
CA ARG A 191 27.55 18.78 -10.21
C ARG A 191 28.34 17.67 -9.51
N ASP A 192 29.20 16.95 -10.25
CA ASP A 192 30.16 16.02 -9.64
C ASP A 192 31.49 16.71 -9.37
#